data_c51aabc60dc6430dfab67fad62d4404a
#
_entry.id   c51aabc60dc6430dfab67fad62d4404a
#
_cell.length_a   1.000
_cell.length_b   1.000
_cell.length_c   1.000
_cell.angle_alpha   90.00
_cell.angle_beta   90.00
_cell.angle_gamma   90.00
#
_symmetry.space_group_name_H-M   'P 1'
#
loop_
_entity.id
_entity.type
_entity.pdbx_description
1 polymer ?
#
loop_
_entity_poly.entity_id
_entity_poly.type
_entity_poly.pdbx_seq_one_letter_code
_entity_poly.pdbx_strand_id
1 'polypeptide(L)'
;MINAFEDHTPVIGPGTYVHPSADVFGNVQIGAGCWIGPGARIRGDYGRIVIGDHTAVEDNVVIHARPDEQTTIGDWVTLGHACIIHNATVRDWAVVGMGAIVSDWAEIGPWAVVGEGAVVRQNQQIPPERIAVGVPAKVLDKTVTDAYKSEWKHWKEVYVDLARRYPAGLRAPGNR
;
A
#
# COMPACT_ATOMS: atom_id res chain seq x y z
N MET A 1 11.66 -4.44 10.46
CA MET A 1 12.25 -3.54 11.50
C MET A 1 11.93 -2.09 11.16
N ILE A 2 11.87 -1.20 12.18
CA ILE A 2 11.70 0.25 11.96
C ILE A 2 13.03 0.90 12.32
N ASN A 3 13.67 1.57 11.35
CA ASN A 3 15.00 2.14 11.51
C ASN A 3 15.07 3.58 10.98
N ALA A 4 15.84 4.42 11.63
CA ALA A 4 16.25 5.68 11.03
C ALA A 4 17.25 5.43 9.90
N PHE A 5 17.25 6.34 8.92
CA PHE A 5 18.29 6.44 7.91
C PHE A 5 18.71 7.91 7.83
N GLU A 6 20.00 8.17 8.06
CA GLU A 6 20.51 9.53 8.24
C GLU A 6 19.68 10.31 9.27
N ASP A 7 19.20 11.50 8.94
CA ASP A 7 18.43 12.36 9.85
C ASP A 7 16.93 12.06 9.87
N HIS A 8 16.47 11.01 9.14
CA HIS A 8 15.07 10.67 9.01
C HIS A 8 14.70 9.42 9.80
N THR A 9 13.73 9.56 10.69
CA THR A 9 13.12 8.45 11.44
C THR A 9 11.67 8.27 11.00
N PRO A 10 11.23 7.05 10.68
CA PRO A 10 9.84 6.80 10.31
C PRO A 10 8.86 7.24 11.40
N VAL A 11 7.77 7.88 10.98
CA VAL A 11 6.64 8.27 11.84
C VAL A 11 5.49 7.31 11.60
N ILE A 12 5.05 6.62 12.65
CA ILE A 12 3.98 5.62 12.58
C ILE A 12 2.79 6.11 13.40
N GLY A 13 1.62 6.20 12.76
CA GLY A 13 0.39 6.65 13.38
C GLY A 13 -0.19 5.66 14.40
N PRO A 14 -1.06 6.13 15.31
CA PRO A 14 -1.61 5.30 16.37
C PRO A 14 -2.46 4.14 15.82
N GLY A 15 -2.37 2.99 16.49
CA GLY A 15 -3.11 1.78 16.10
C GLY A 15 -2.60 1.08 14.83
N THR A 16 -1.55 1.58 14.22
CA THR A 16 -0.90 0.93 13.07
C THR A 16 -0.04 -0.23 13.57
N TYR A 17 -0.20 -1.37 12.92
CA TYR A 17 0.62 -2.55 13.16
C TYR A 17 1.70 -2.68 12.07
N VAL A 18 2.94 -2.88 12.49
CA VAL A 18 4.06 -3.21 11.60
C VAL A 18 4.59 -4.59 11.98
N HIS A 19 4.50 -5.55 11.06
CA HIS A 19 4.97 -6.90 11.31
C HIS A 19 6.49 -6.92 11.58
N PRO A 20 7.00 -7.72 12.53
CA PRO A 20 8.42 -7.78 12.87
C PRO A 20 9.37 -8.07 11.71
N SER A 21 8.91 -8.80 10.67
CA SER A 21 9.69 -9.07 9.47
C SER A 21 9.57 -8.00 8.38
N ALA A 22 8.74 -6.98 8.56
CA ALA A 22 8.71 -5.83 7.66
C ALA A 22 9.89 -4.89 7.94
N ASP A 23 10.39 -4.23 6.90
CA ASP A 23 11.38 -3.17 7.01
C ASP A 23 10.78 -1.82 6.61
N VAL A 24 10.82 -0.86 7.52
CA VAL A 24 10.38 0.52 7.31
C VAL A 24 11.52 1.42 7.75
N PHE A 25 12.09 2.21 6.84
CA PHE A 25 13.20 3.07 7.24
C PHE A 25 13.29 4.35 6.42
N GLY A 26 13.94 5.37 7.03
CA GLY A 26 14.17 6.67 6.44
C GLY A 26 12.96 7.61 6.50
N ASN A 27 12.78 8.44 5.48
CA ASN A 27 11.73 9.46 5.39
C ASN A 27 10.37 8.83 5.04
N VAL A 28 9.78 8.15 6.01
CA VAL A 28 8.50 7.45 5.88
C VAL A 28 7.51 7.97 6.91
N GLN A 29 6.31 8.29 6.47
CA GLN A 29 5.18 8.60 7.33
C GLN A 29 4.03 7.63 7.03
N ILE A 30 3.53 6.94 8.05
CA ILE A 30 2.40 6.01 7.95
C ILE A 30 1.30 6.52 8.88
N GLY A 31 0.08 6.61 8.38
CA GLY A 31 -1.10 7.06 9.11
C GLY A 31 -1.56 6.08 10.20
N ALA A 32 -2.72 6.36 10.75
CA ALA A 32 -3.34 5.58 11.83
C ALA A 32 -4.04 4.31 11.31
N GLY A 33 -4.09 3.27 12.14
CA GLY A 33 -4.88 2.06 11.89
C GLY A 33 -4.47 1.25 10.67
N CYS A 34 -3.26 1.43 10.16
CA CYS A 34 -2.72 0.69 9.02
C CYS A 34 -2.24 -0.72 9.42
N TRP A 35 -2.22 -1.62 8.46
CA TRP A 35 -1.64 -2.95 8.61
C TRP A 35 -0.46 -3.12 7.65
N ILE A 36 0.75 -3.26 8.19
CA ILE A 36 1.98 -3.47 7.42
C ILE A 36 2.41 -4.92 7.59
N GLY A 37 2.22 -5.70 6.55
CA GLY A 37 2.32 -7.15 6.54
C GLY A 37 3.73 -7.72 6.57
N PRO A 38 3.84 -9.05 6.75
CA PRO A 38 5.11 -9.76 6.72
C PRO A 38 5.91 -9.48 5.46
N GLY A 39 7.19 -9.20 5.62
CA GLY A 39 8.09 -9.03 4.48
C GLY A 39 7.92 -7.74 3.69
N ALA A 40 6.99 -6.84 4.04
CA ALA A 40 6.88 -5.54 3.38
C ALA A 40 8.17 -4.73 3.49
N ARG A 41 8.54 -4.01 2.43
CA ARG A 41 9.74 -3.18 2.32
C ARG A 41 9.36 -1.76 1.96
N ILE A 42 9.41 -0.83 2.91
CA ILE A 42 9.06 0.58 2.75
C ILE A 42 10.33 1.38 2.99
N ARG A 43 10.93 1.84 1.90
CA ARG A 43 12.27 2.41 1.90
C ARG A 43 12.28 3.87 1.47
N GLY A 44 12.41 4.79 2.44
CA GLY A 44 12.49 6.24 2.25
C GLY A 44 13.91 6.77 2.41
N ASP A 45 14.89 6.16 1.75
CA ASP A 45 16.32 6.54 1.82
C ASP A 45 16.68 7.70 0.89
N TYR A 46 16.03 7.80 -0.27
CA TYR A 46 16.25 8.88 -1.22
C TYR A 46 15.10 9.89 -1.25
N GLY A 47 13.89 9.40 -1.31
CA GLY A 47 12.70 10.21 -1.40
C GLY A 47 11.79 9.99 -0.19
N ARG A 48 10.69 10.71 -0.17
CA ARG A 48 9.70 10.62 0.89
C ARG A 48 8.62 9.59 0.54
N ILE A 49 8.13 8.87 1.55
CA ILE A 49 6.96 8.00 1.44
C ILE A 49 5.91 8.46 2.43
N VAL A 50 4.69 8.67 1.95
CA VAL A 50 3.53 9.00 2.78
C VAL A 50 2.44 7.98 2.52
N ILE A 51 1.95 7.36 3.59
CA ILE A 51 0.83 6.39 3.58
C ILE A 51 -0.24 6.96 4.48
N GLY A 52 -1.47 7.05 3.99
CA GLY A 52 -2.64 7.54 4.70
C GLY A 52 -3.16 6.55 5.74
N ASP A 53 -4.32 6.87 6.30
CA ASP A 53 -4.94 6.10 7.38
C ASP A 53 -5.61 4.81 6.86
N HIS A 54 -5.70 3.79 7.71
CA HIS A 54 -6.43 2.54 7.47
C HIS A 54 -6.02 1.80 6.19
N THR A 55 -4.81 2.02 5.71
CA THR A 55 -4.27 1.39 4.50
C THR A 55 -3.62 0.05 4.84
N ALA A 56 -3.90 -0.96 4.02
CA ALA A 56 -3.26 -2.27 4.09
C ALA A 56 -2.10 -2.35 3.10
N VAL A 57 -0.89 -2.54 3.63
CA VAL A 57 0.32 -2.91 2.88
C VAL A 57 0.55 -4.39 3.13
N GLU A 58 0.20 -5.24 2.18
CA GLU A 58 0.20 -6.68 2.38
C GLU A 58 1.59 -7.30 2.28
N ASP A 59 1.67 -8.63 2.35
CA ASP A 59 2.94 -9.34 2.46
C ASP A 59 3.85 -9.07 1.26
N ASN A 60 5.13 -8.83 1.52
CA ASN A 60 6.17 -8.63 0.51
C ASN A 60 5.95 -7.44 -0.44
N VAL A 61 5.06 -6.52 -0.12
CA VAL A 61 4.91 -5.26 -0.88
C VAL A 61 6.19 -4.45 -0.81
N VAL A 62 6.59 -3.84 -1.93
CA VAL A 62 7.75 -2.95 -2.00
C VAL A 62 7.28 -1.54 -2.34
N ILE A 63 7.66 -0.57 -1.50
CA ILE A 63 7.38 0.86 -1.73
C ILE A 63 8.70 1.63 -1.69
N HIS A 64 8.96 2.40 -2.73
CA HIS A 64 10.14 3.25 -2.82
C HIS A 64 9.80 4.58 -3.53
N ALA A 65 10.66 5.56 -3.39
CA ALA A 65 10.57 6.85 -4.07
C ALA A 65 11.90 7.21 -4.71
N ARG A 66 11.87 8.04 -5.75
CA ARG A 66 13.08 8.60 -6.38
C ARG A 66 13.71 9.66 -5.48
N PRO A 67 15.00 10.00 -5.71
CA PRO A 67 15.64 11.11 -4.99
C PRO A 67 14.82 12.41 -5.09
N ASP A 68 14.64 13.07 -3.95
CA ASP A 68 13.94 14.35 -3.81
C ASP A 68 12.45 14.35 -4.23
N GLU A 69 11.87 13.17 -4.45
CA GLU A 69 10.47 13.01 -4.84
C GLU A 69 9.67 12.26 -3.78
N GLN A 70 8.37 12.04 -4.04
CA GLN A 70 7.47 11.43 -3.07
C GLN A 70 6.59 10.34 -3.69
N THR A 71 6.55 9.20 -3.03
CA THR A 71 5.47 8.21 -3.22
C THR A 71 4.35 8.51 -2.24
N THR A 72 3.13 8.62 -2.74
CA THR A 72 1.95 8.93 -1.92
C THR A 72 0.92 7.82 -2.05
N ILE A 73 0.53 7.25 -0.93
CA ILE A 73 -0.56 6.28 -0.81
C ILE A 73 -1.63 6.94 0.06
N GLY A 74 -2.86 6.98 -0.42
CA GLY A 74 -4.00 7.58 0.27
C GLY A 74 -4.55 6.74 1.42
N ASP A 75 -5.72 7.14 1.88
CA ASP A 75 -6.45 6.45 2.93
C ASP A 75 -7.21 5.24 2.39
N TRP A 76 -7.37 4.22 3.23
CA TRP A 76 -8.16 3.04 2.87
C TRP A 76 -7.70 2.35 1.58
N VAL A 77 -6.43 2.46 1.21
CA VAL A 77 -5.85 1.75 0.07
C VAL A 77 -5.57 0.30 0.44
N THR A 78 -5.67 -0.61 -0.52
CA THR A 78 -5.13 -1.97 -0.40
C THR A 78 -4.00 -2.15 -1.41
N LEU A 79 -2.80 -2.39 -0.91
CA LEU A 79 -1.65 -2.82 -1.70
C LEU A 79 -1.51 -4.32 -1.53
N GLY A 80 -1.96 -5.07 -2.53
CA GLY A 80 -1.99 -6.53 -2.52
C GLY A 80 -0.61 -7.17 -2.49
N HIS A 81 -0.55 -8.40 -1.99
CA HIS A 81 0.70 -9.16 -1.79
C HIS A 81 1.69 -9.02 -2.94
N ALA A 82 2.94 -8.74 -2.61
CA ALA A 82 4.06 -8.62 -3.54
C ALA A 82 3.91 -7.56 -4.65
N CYS A 83 2.98 -6.61 -4.54
CA CYS A 83 2.96 -5.50 -5.49
C CYS A 83 4.14 -4.53 -5.26
N ILE A 84 4.48 -3.77 -6.29
CA ILE A 84 5.58 -2.80 -6.27
C ILE A 84 5.03 -1.42 -6.60
N ILE A 85 5.25 -0.46 -5.72
CA ILE A 85 4.91 0.94 -5.93
C ILE A 85 6.21 1.75 -5.94
N HIS A 86 6.51 2.36 -7.06
CA HIS A 86 7.72 3.15 -7.22
C HIS A 86 7.40 4.55 -7.72
N ASN A 87 7.65 5.55 -6.88
CA ASN A 87 7.50 6.97 -7.19
C ASN A 87 6.16 7.35 -7.82
N ALA A 88 5.07 6.83 -7.28
CA ALA A 88 3.72 6.96 -7.81
C ALA A 88 2.74 7.50 -6.77
N THR A 89 1.55 7.88 -7.22
CA THR A 89 0.43 8.28 -6.36
C THR A 89 -0.69 7.27 -6.47
N VAL A 90 -1.11 6.72 -5.34
CA VAL A 90 -2.29 5.86 -5.23
C VAL A 90 -3.30 6.57 -4.34
N ARG A 91 -4.45 6.92 -4.89
CA ARG A 91 -5.49 7.70 -4.19
C ARG A 91 -6.37 6.80 -3.33
N ASP A 92 -7.17 7.45 -2.50
CA ASP A 92 -8.02 6.81 -1.49
C ASP A 92 -8.89 5.70 -2.05
N TRP A 93 -9.08 4.66 -1.27
CA TRP A 93 -9.91 3.50 -1.56
C TRP A 93 -9.45 2.67 -2.77
N ALA A 94 -8.38 3.03 -3.44
CA ALA A 94 -7.86 2.23 -4.55
C ALA A 94 -7.42 0.84 -4.12
N VAL A 95 -7.38 -0.08 -5.07
CA VAL A 95 -6.89 -1.45 -4.90
C VAL A 95 -5.80 -1.71 -5.94
N VAL A 96 -4.61 -2.05 -5.48
CA VAL A 96 -3.53 -2.54 -6.32
C VAL A 96 -3.43 -4.04 -6.12
N GLY A 97 -3.72 -4.82 -7.15
CA GLY A 97 -3.76 -6.28 -7.11
C GLY A 97 -2.39 -6.92 -6.82
N MET A 98 -2.43 -8.18 -6.40
CA MET A 98 -1.24 -8.97 -6.07
C MET A 98 -0.24 -9.00 -7.21
N GLY A 99 1.04 -8.77 -6.92
CA GLY A 99 2.12 -8.79 -7.90
C GLY A 99 2.07 -7.69 -8.96
N ALA A 100 1.16 -6.72 -8.88
CA ALA A 100 1.11 -5.60 -9.82
C ALA A 100 2.30 -4.64 -9.60
N ILE A 101 2.68 -3.94 -10.68
CA ILE A 101 3.75 -2.94 -10.66
C ILE A 101 3.17 -1.59 -11.05
N VAL A 102 3.38 -0.59 -10.21
CA VAL A 102 3.01 0.81 -10.48
C VAL A 102 4.28 1.64 -10.57
N SER A 103 4.58 2.11 -11.78
CA SER A 103 5.85 2.77 -12.10
C SER A 103 5.79 4.29 -11.85
N ASP A 104 6.95 4.93 -12.01
CA ASP A 104 7.19 6.35 -11.75
C ASP A 104 6.12 7.26 -12.33
N TRP A 105 5.67 8.21 -11.50
CA TRP A 105 4.68 9.24 -11.82
C TRP A 105 3.33 8.71 -12.34
N ALA A 106 3.08 7.42 -12.18
CA ALA A 106 1.75 6.90 -12.41
C ALA A 106 0.80 7.40 -11.31
N GLU A 107 -0.46 7.59 -11.67
CA GLU A 107 -1.50 7.95 -10.72
C GLU A 107 -2.67 6.96 -10.80
N ILE A 108 -3.02 6.38 -9.67
CA ILE A 108 -4.18 5.49 -9.51
C ILE A 108 -5.27 6.29 -8.81
N GLY A 109 -6.35 6.60 -9.53
CA GLY A 109 -7.46 7.41 -9.03
C GLY A 109 -8.23 6.76 -7.87
N PRO A 110 -9.05 7.54 -7.15
CA PRO A 110 -9.87 7.01 -6.07
C PRO A 110 -10.77 5.86 -6.55
N TRP A 111 -10.85 4.80 -5.73
CA TRP A 111 -11.58 3.58 -6.08
C TRP A 111 -11.16 2.88 -7.37
N ALA A 112 -10.08 3.32 -8.00
CA ALA A 112 -9.55 2.59 -9.16
C ALA A 112 -8.96 1.23 -8.73
N VAL A 113 -8.98 0.28 -9.65
CA VAL A 113 -8.48 -1.08 -9.43
C VAL A 113 -7.41 -1.40 -10.46
N VAL A 114 -6.25 -1.75 -9.99
CA VAL A 114 -5.18 -2.37 -10.80
C VAL A 114 -5.26 -3.87 -10.58
N GLY A 115 -5.54 -4.64 -11.63
CA GLY A 115 -5.65 -6.09 -11.52
C GLY A 115 -4.33 -6.77 -11.19
N GLU A 116 -4.40 -8.02 -10.76
CA GLU A 116 -3.25 -8.84 -10.36
C GLU A 116 -2.22 -8.95 -11.49
N GLY A 117 -0.95 -8.80 -11.16
CA GLY A 117 0.16 -8.90 -12.12
C GLY A 117 0.17 -7.82 -13.21
N ALA A 118 -0.68 -6.82 -13.14
CA ALA A 118 -0.69 -5.74 -14.14
C ALA A 118 0.52 -4.82 -13.99
N VAL A 119 0.97 -4.22 -15.09
CA VAL A 119 2.07 -3.24 -15.12
C VAL A 119 1.56 -1.89 -15.57
N VAL A 120 1.34 -0.99 -14.61
CA VAL A 120 1.03 0.42 -14.86
C VAL A 120 2.33 1.13 -15.19
N ARG A 121 2.41 1.68 -16.42
CA ARG A 121 3.63 2.30 -16.93
C ARG A 121 3.86 3.68 -16.32
N GLN A 122 5.07 4.13 -16.45
CA GLN A 122 5.48 5.50 -16.13
C GLN A 122 4.51 6.55 -16.72
N ASN A 123 4.14 7.55 -15.91
CA ASN A 123 3.19 8.61 -16.25
C ASN A 123 1.76 8.15 -16.59
N GLN A 124 1.45 6.87 -16.43
CA GLN A 124 0.11 6.39 -16.76
C GLN A 124 -0.90 6.81 -15.70
N GLN A 125 -2.04 7.31 -16.17
CA GLN A 125 -3.16 7.71 -15.32
C GLN A 125 -4.27 6.64 -15.38
N ILE A 126 -4.66 6.12 -14.24
CA ILE A 126 -5.85 5.26 -14.11
C ILE A 126 -6.94 6.13 -13.48
N PRO A 127 -7.97 6.51 -14.24
CA PRO A 127 -9.01 7.42 -13.74
C PRO A 127 -9.78 6.83 -12.54
N PRO A 128 -10.46 7.69 -11.75
CA PRO A 128 -11.30 7.23 -10.64
C PRO A 128 -12.27 6.13 -11.06
N GLU A 129 -12.43 5.14 -10.20
CA GLU A 129 -13.39 4.03 -10.38
C GLU A 129 -13.16 3.17 -11.64
N ARG A 130 -12.02 3.29 -12.30
CA ARG A 130 -11.71 2.46 -13.48
C ARG A 130 -10.88 1.24 -13.10
N ILE A 131 -10.99 0.21 -13.93
CA ILE A 131 -10.25 -1.04 -13.78
C ILE A 131 -9.17 -1.10 -14.86
N ALA A 132 -7.93 -1.35 -14.47
CA ALA A 132 -6.81 -1.50 -15.39
C ALA A 132 -6.16 -2.88 -15.22
N VAL A 133 -5.93 -3.60 -16.31
CA VAL A 133 -5.38 -4.97 -16.27
C VAL A 133 -4.37 -5.19 -17.39
N GLY A 134 -3.49 -6.16 -17.20
CA GLY A 134 -2.56 -6.65 -18.22
C GLY A 134 -1.17 -6.01 -18.19
N VAL A 135 -0.30 -6.45 -19.09
CA VAL A 135 1.10 -6.01 -19.27
C VAL A 135 1.31 -5.57 -20.72
N PRO A 136 1.37 -4.26 -21.00
CA PRO A 136 1.11 -3.13 -20.11
C PRO A 136 -0.37 -3.02 -19.71
N ALA A 137 -0.65 -2.38 -18.58
CA ALA A 137 -2.01 -2.20 -18.08
C ALA A 137 -2.86 -1.36 -19.05
N LYS A 138 -4.04 -1.86 -19.36
CA LYS A 138 -5.05 -1.16 -20.16
C LYS A 138 -6.27 -0.88 -19.31
N VAL A 139 -6.74 0.36 -19.34
CA VAL A 139 -7.98 0.76 -18.67
C VAL A 139 -9.15 0.13 -19.44
N LEU A 140 -9.96 -0.65 -18.74
CA LEU A 140 -11.14 -1.29 -19.30
C LEU A 140 -12.29 -0.29 -19.44
N ASP A 141 -13.19 -0.57 -20.36
CA ASP A 141 -14.46 0.15 -20.45
C ASP A 141 -15.49 -0.39 -19.43
N LYS A 142 -15.04 -0.45 -18.19
CA LYS A 142 -15.83 -0.90 -17.02
C LYS A 142 -15.51 -0.01 -15.84
N THR A 143 -16.51 0.27 -15.03
CA THR A 143 -16.37 0.98 -13.76
C THR A 143 -16.53 0.02 -12.59
N VAL A 144 -15.94 0.40 -11.49
CA VAL A 144 -16.16 -0.23 -10.19
C VAL A 144 -17.62 -0.04 -9.77
N THR A 145 -18.31 -1.11 -9.44
CA THR A 145 -19.72 -1.08 -9.04
C THR A 145 -19.90 -0.79 -7.55
N ASP A 146 -21.09 -0.34 -7.14
CA ASP A 146 -21.39 -0.15 -5.71
C ASP A 146 -21.34 -1.46 -4.93
N ALA A 147 -21.68 -2.58 -5.55
CA ALA A 147 -21.53 -3.91 -4.94
C ALA A 147 -20.06 -4.22 -4.64
N TYR A 148 -19.16 -3.95 -5.59
CA TYR A 148 -17.72 -4.08 -5.40
C TYR A 148 -17.21 -3.16 -4.28
N LYS A 149 -17.64 -1.90 -4.26
CA LYS A 149 -17.25 -0.95 -3.20
C LYS A 149 -17.70 -1.43 -1.82
N SER A 150 -18.93 -1.96 -1.73
CA SER A 150 -19.47 -2.50 -0.46
C SER A 150 -18.67 -3.70 0.03
N GLU A 151 -18.34 -4.64 -0.86
CA GLU A 151 -17.52 -5.80 -0.56
C GLU A 151 -16.12 -5.39 -0.10
N TRP A 152 -15.46 -4.50 -0.83
CA TRP A 152 -14.11 -4.06 -0.50
C TRP A 152 -14.02 -3.20 0.76
N LYS A 153 -15.07 -2.45 1.12
CA LYS A 153 -15.15 -1.81 2.44
C LYS A 153 -15.03 -2.83 3.56
N HIS A 154 -15.76 -3.94 3.46
CA HIS A 154 -15.65 -5.02 4.43
C HIS A 154 -14.23 -5.60 4.53
N TRP A 155 -13.61 -5.93 3.40
CA TRP A 155 -12.24 -6.48 3.40
C TRP A 155 -11.21 -5.51 3.95
N LYS A 156 -11.33 -4.21 3.67
CA LYS A 156 -10.47 -3.17 4.24
C LYS A 156 -10.63 -3.07 5.76
N GLU A 157 -11.87 -3.14 6.27
CA GLU A 157 -12.15 -3.18 7.71
C GLU A 157 -11.55 -4.41 8.39
N VAL A 158 -11.51 -5.56 7.70
CA VAL A 158 -10.82 -6.76 8.20
C VAL A 158 -9.35 -6.49 8.46
N TYR A 159 -8.65 -5.78 7.59
CA TYR A 159 -7.23 -5.45 7.81
C TYR A 159 -7.03 -4.45 8.96
N VAL A 160 -7.94 -3.49 9.14
CA VAL A 160 -7.94 -2.61 10.31
C VAL A 160 -8.14 -3.41 11.61
N ASP A 161 -9.03 -4.40 11.59
CA ASP A 161 -9.21 -5.32 12.74
C ASP A 161 -7.96 -6.18 12.97
N LEU A 162 -7.33 -6.70 11.91
CA LEU A 162 -6.08 -7.44 12.01
C LEU A 162 -4.98 -6.60 12.65
N ALA A 163 -4.85 -5.32 12.29
CA ALA A 163 -3.85 -4.43 12.91
C ALA A 163 -4.01 -4.36 14.43
N ARG A 164 -5.24 -4.40 14.94
CA ARG A 164 -5.54 -4.41 16.38
C ARG A 164 -5.25 -5.77 17.03
N ARG A 165 -5.47 -6.87 16.32
CA ARG A 165 -5.40 -8.24 16.86
C ARG A 165 -3.99 -8.83 16.84
N TYR A 166 -3.18 -8.48 15.86
CA TYR A 166 -1.84 -9.06 15.68
C TYR A 166 -0.91 -8.85 16.88
N PRO A 167 -0.86 -7.68 17.55
CA PRO A 167 0.02 -7.51 18.72
C PRO A 167 -0.22 -8.51 19.85
N ALA A 168 -1.45 -8.96 20.04
CA ALA A 168 -1.81 -9.93 21.05
C ALA A 168 -1.90 -11.38 20.51
N GLY A 169 -2.24 -11.52 19.21
CA GLY A 169 -2.53 -12.80 18.57
C GLY A 169 -1.30 -13.52 18.03
N LEU A 170 -0.31 -12.78 17.53
CA LEU A 170 0.91 -13.37 16.98
C LEU A 170 1.85 -13.79 18.11
N ARG A 171 2.01 -15.10 18.32
CA ARG A 171 2.83 -15.65 19.39
C ARG A 171 3.73 -16.77 18.86
N ALA A 172 4.92 -16.89 19.42
CA ALA A 172 5.76 -18.05 19.18
C ALA A 172 5.06 -19.34 19.68
N PRO A 173 5.19 -20.47 18.97
CA PRO A 173 4.68 -21.75 19.46
C PRO A 173 5.25 -22.07 20.85
N GLY A 174 4.39 -22.42 21.80
CA GLY A 174 4.80 -22.82 23.16
C GLY A 174 4.68 -21.75 24.25
N ASN A 175 4.45 -20.48 23.91
CA ASN A 175 4.09 -19.46 24.90
C ASN A 175 2.55 -19.37 25.02
N ARG A 176 1.97 -20.25 25.84
CA ARG A 176 0.57 -20.16 26.30
C ARG A 176 0.50 -19.42 27.63
#